data_f409fa204ea21f86763f74fb02cd0042
#
_entry.id   f409fa204ea21f86763f74fb02cd0042
#
_cell.length_a   1.000
_cell.length_b   1.000
_cell.length_c   1.000
_cell.angle_alpha   90.00
_cell.angle_beta   90.00
_cell.angle_gamma   90.00
#
_symmetry.space_group_name_H-M   'P 1'
#
loop_
_entity.id
_entity.type
_entity.pdbx_description
1 polymer ?
#
loop_
_entity_poly.entity_id
_entity_poly.type
_entity_poly.pdbx_seq_one_letter_code
_entity_poly.pdbx_strand_id
1 'polypeptide(L)'
;MLQRLLHVVPPTHTHPTLHPSHIPTDCSDGWDRTSGLTSLALLLLDPHYRTLPGFCALLAREWCNFGHRFGRRNGTGTGDAHAREDGRDDQRAPVFLQFVDALWQVSRQHPTAFEFNDRALSALADHSYSGAYGTFAMDCEAERVAGGYVSSSQSLWDVFLSPATRAAYVNPNYVGTGELGAGGAGAGPLLPSRAHYLHINTDVRDVQVWPMWVLRFGT
;
A
#
# COMPACT_ATOMS: atom_id res chain seq x y z
N MET A 1 -1.45 0.69 -14.23
CA MET A 1 -1.41 1.50 -12.99
C MET A 1 -0.11 2.29 -12.90
N LEU A 2 1.07 1.66 -12.93
CA LEU A 2 2.39 2.32 -12.86
C LEU A 2 2.61 3.40 -13.94
N GLN A 3 2.15 3.19 -15.18
CA GLN A 3 2.28 4.18 -16.26
C GLN A 3 1.55 5.52 -16.00
N ARG A 4 0.50 5.52 -15.18
CA ARG A 4 -0.21 6.76 -14.83
C ARG A 4 0.51 7.58 -13.74
N LEU A 5 1.35 6.94 -12.93
CA LEU A 5 2.15 7.62 -11.92
C LEU A 5 3.28 8.48 -12.53
N LEU A 6 3.79 8.12 -13.72
CA LEU A 6 4.85 8.88 -14.39
C LEU A 6 4.43 10.30 -14.82
N HIS A 7 3.14 10.53 -15.02
CA HIS A 7 2.66 11.88 -15.31
C HIS A 7 2.56 12.78 -14.07
N VAL A 8 2.72 12.20 -12.87
CA VAL A 8 2.70 12.92 -11.60
C VAL A 8 4.09 13.43 -11.21
N VAL A 9 5.14 12.81 -11.77
CA VAL A 9 6.53 13.25 -11.57
C VAL A 9 7.00 13.92 -12.86
N PRO A 10 7.16 15.25 -12.89
CA PRO A 10 7.57 15.95 -14.13
C PRO A 10 8.96 15.51 -14.58
N PRO A 11 9.18 15.33 -15.89
CA PRO A 11 10.51 15.05 -16.42
C PRO A 11 11.46 16.21 -16.11
N THR A 12 12.67 15.86 -15.71
CA THR A 12 13.75 16.80 -15.43
C THR A 12 14.13 17.55 -16.70
N HIS A 13 13.78 18.80 -16.81
CA HIS A 13 14.52 19.92 -17.42
C HIS A 13 13.58 21.12 -17.59
N THR A 14 13.92 22.18 -16.92
CA THR A 14 13.54 23.58 -16.94
C THR A 14 12.88 24.02 -15.63
N HIS A 15 13.52 24.98 -14.97
CA HIS A 15 12.91 25.73 -13.87
C HIS A 15 11.71 26.54 -14.37
N PRO A 16 10.52 26.21 -13.91
CA PRO A 16 9.53 27.22 -13.59
C PRO A 16 9.35 27.25 -12.07
N THR A 17 9.12 28.42 -11.55
CA THR A 17 8.58 28.64 -10.20
C THR A 17 7.45 27.66 -9.93
N LEU A 18 7.73 26.64 -9.12
CA LEU A 18 6.74 25.64 -8.74
C LEU A 18 5.69 26.31 -7.87
N HIS A 19 4.64 26.81 -8.48
CA HIS A 19 3.36 26.84 -7.79
C HIS A 19 3.02 25.40 -7.42
N PRO A 20 2.61 25.12 -6.18
CA PRO A 20 2.11 23.78 -5.83
C PRO A 20 0.86 23.53 -6.68
N SER A 21 1.06 22.93 -7.85
CA SER A 21 -0.03 22.45 -8.67
C SER A 21 -0.61 21.25 -7.94
N HIS A 22 -1.76 21.44 -7.31
CA HIS A 22 -2.56 20.33 -6.85
C HIS A 22 -2.91 19.48 -8.06
N ILE A 23 -2.40 18.25 -8.12
CA ILE A 23 -2.83 17.29 -9.12
C ILE A 23 -4.08 16.63 -8.56
N PRO A 24 -5.27 16.97 -9.08
CA PRO A 24 -6.48 16.30 -8.64
C PRO A 24 -6.40 14.84 -9.08
N THR A 25 -6.39 13.93 -8.09
CA THR A 25 -6.50 12.50 -8.35
C THR A 25 -7.97 12.15 -8.22
N ASP A 26 -8.72 12.35 -9.30
CA ASP A 26 -10.14 12.04 -9.35
C ASP A 26 -10.40 10.73 -10.09
N CYS A 27 -11.24 9.90 -9.49
CA CYS A 27 -11.87 8.74 -10.14
C CYS A 27 -13.30 8.64 -9.63
N SER A 28 -14.16 7.90 -10.35
CA SER A 28 -15.61 7.90 -10.16
C SER A 28 -16.09 7.85 -8.71
N ASP A 29 -15.39 7.09 -7.84
CA ASP A 29 -15.81 6.86 -6.44
C ASP A 29 -14.71 7.18 -5.41
N GLY A 30 -13.47 7.38 -5.81
CA GLY A 30 -12.34 7.78 -4.96
C GLY A 30 -11.74 6.70 -4.05
N TRP A 31 -12.38 5.55 -3.87
CA TRP A 31 -12.01 4.54 -2.85
C TRP A 31 -11.25 3.31 -3.38
N ASP A 32 -11.02 3.21 -4.68
CA ASP A 32 -10.26 2.12 -5.32
C ASP A 32 -8.92 2.63 -5.90
N ARG A 33 -9.00 3.19 -7.12
CA ARG A 33 -7.81 3.64 -7.86
C ARG A 33 -7.09 4.78 -7.17
N THR A 34 -7.83 5.67 -6.53
CA THR A 34 -7.26 6.81 -5.78
C THR A 34 -6.40 6.29 -4.62
N SER A 35 -6.93 5.38 -3.79
CA SER A 35 -6.17 4.78 -2.68
C SER A 35 -4.87 4.15 -3.17
N GLY A 36 -4.91 3.38 -4.27
CA GLY A 36 -3.72 2.76 -4.84
C GLY A 36 -2.71 3.76 -5.38
N LEU A 37 -3.16 4.78 -6.14
CA LEU A 37 -2.28 5.80 -6.72
C LEU A 37 -1.64 6.68 -5.65
N THR A 38 -2.43 7.13 -4.66
CA THR A 38 -1.94 7.95 -3.54
C THR A 38 -0.93 7.18 -2.72
N SER A 39 -1.22 5.92 -2.37
CA SER A 39 -0.30 5.07 -1.61
C SER A 39 1.03 4.86 -2.34
N LEU A 40 1.01 4.55 -3.63
CA LEU A 40 2.23 4.39 -4.41
C LEU A 40 3.01 5.72 -4.52
N ALA A 41 2.32 6.84 -4.75
CA ALA A 41 2.97 8.15 -4.79
C ALA A 41 3.67 8.47 -3.47
N LEU A 42 3.01 8.27 -2.32
CA LEU A 42 3.58 8.51 -1.00
C LEU A 42 4.79 7.59 -0.72
N LEU A 43 4.72 6.32 -1.08
CA LEU A 43 5.84 5.38 -0.95
C LEU A 43 7.06 5.81 -1.78
N LEU A 44 6.83 6.35 -2.99
CA LEU A 44 7.91 6.84 -3.85
C LEU A 44 8.52 8.15 -3.35
N LEU A 45 7.70 9.04 -2.79
CA LEU A 45 8.08 10.40 -2.44
C LEU A 45 8.63 10.53 -1.01
N ASP A 46 8.09 9.75 -0.05
CA ASP A 46 8.40 9.90 1.36
C ASP A 46 8.98 8.62 1.96
N PRO A 47 10.25 8.65 2.40
CA PRO A 47 10.91 7.52 3.06
C PRO A 47 10.20 7.00 4.31
N HIS A 48 9.45 7.86 5.02
CA HIS A 48 8.70 7.46 6.19
C HIS A 48 7.76 6.28 5.91
N TYR A 49 7.04 6.34 4.79
CA TYR A 49 6.11 5.27 4.40
C TYR A 49 6.80 3.98 3.92
N ARG A 50 8.10 4.00 3.72
CA ARG A 50 8.91 2.81 3.42
C ARG A 50 9.38 2.07 4.66
N THR A 51 9.26 2.66 5.85
CA THR A 51 9.42 1.96 7.12
C THR A 51 8.22 1.05 7.40
N LEU A 52 8.40 -0.02 8.16
CA LEU A 52 7.30 -0.93 8.48
C LEU A 52 6.16 -0.24 9.26
N PRO A 53 6.42 0.60 10.30
CA PRO A 53 5.37 1.36 10.96
C PRO A 53 4.69 2.39 10.04
N GLY A 54 5.48 3.13 9.25
CA GLY A 54 4.94 4.13 8.30
C GLY A 54 4.07 3.48 7.23
N PHE A 55 4.44 2.28 6.77
CA PHE A 55 3.67 1.50 5.81
C PHE A 55 2.33 1.04 6.39
N CYS A 56 2.33 0.50 7.62
CA CYS A 56 1.08 0.17 8.32
C CYS A 56 0.15 1.38 8.45
N ALA A 57 0.70 2.53 8.85
CA ALA A 57 -0.06 3.78 8.98
C ALA A 57 -0.63 4.26 7.63
N LEU A 58 0.16 4.15 6.55
CA LEU A 58 -0.27 4.47 5.19
C LEU A 58 -1.47 3.62 4.77
N LEU A 59 -1.37 2.29 4.93
CA LEU A 59 -2.44 1.38 4.55
C LEU A 59 -3.70 1.57 5.39
N ALA A 60 -3.54 1.79 6.70
CA ALA A 60 -4.66 2.11 7.57
C ALA A 60 -5.40 3.36 7.10
N ARG A 61 -4.67 4.41 6.73
CA ARG A 61 -5.26 5.68 6.28
C ARG A 61 -5.87 5.57 4.88
N GLU A 62 -5.07 5.18 3.88
CA GLU A 62 -5.46 5.28 2.46
C GLU A 62 -6.43 4.18 2.02
N TRP A 63 -6.41 3.03 2.69
CA TRP A 63 -7.23 1.89 2.31
C TRP A 63 -8.35 1.61 3.32
N CYS A 64 -8.02 1.53 4.61
CA CYS A 64 -9.02 1.16 5.60
C CYS A 64 -9.94 2.34 5.97
N ASN A 65 -9.37 3.53 6.21
CA ASN A 65 -10.12 4.69 6.71
C ASN A 65 -10.79 5.48 5.58
N PHE A 66 -10.16 5.57 4.41
CA PHE A 66 -10.78 6.19 3.23
C PHE A 66 -11.77 5.29 2.50
N GLY A 67 -12.09 4.12 3.06
CA GLY A 67 -13.28 3.35 2.72
C GLY A 67 -13.16 2.49 1.48
N HIS A 68 -11.95 1.94 1.18
CA HIS A 68 -11.88 0.85 0.21
C HIS A 68 -12.75 -0.32 0.69
N ARG A 69 -13.64 -0.78 -0.17
CA ARG A 69 -14.68 -1.76 0.18
C ARG A 69 -14.13 -3.18 0.13
N PHE A 70 -13.31 -3.55 1.12
CA PHE A 70 -12.68 -4.86 1.18
C PHE A 70 -13.69 -6.01 1.13
N GLY A 71 -14.78 -5.90 1.89
CA GLY A 71 -15.82 -6.92 1.93
C GLY A 71 -16.41 -7.21 0.57
N ARG A 72 -16.77 -6.17 -0.19
CA ARG A 72 -17.33 -6.31 -1.54
C ARG A 72 -16.27 -6.71 -2.57
N ARG A 73 -15.11 -6.07 -2.55
CA ARG A 73 -14.05 -6.31 -3.54
C ARG A 73 -13.46 -7.72 -3.42
N ASN A 74 -13.31 -8.23 -2.20
CA ASN A 74 -12.75 -9.56 -1.96
C ASN A 74 -13.83 -10.65 -1.83
N GLY A 75 -15.11 -10.28 -1.76
CA GLY A 75 -16.19 -11.23 -1.57
C GLY A 75 -16.21 -11.86 -0.18
N THR A 76 -15.59 -11.20 0.82
CA THR A 76 -15.51 -11.68 2.22
C THR A 76 -16.53 -11.01 3.13
N GLY A 77 -17.24 -10.00 2.64
CA GLY A 77 -18.30 -9.34 3.40
C GLY A 77 -19.47 -10.28 3.70
N THR A 78 -20.03 -10.14 4.88
CA THR A 78 -21.30 -10.80 5.25
C THR A 78 -22.50 -10.16 4.52
N GLY A 79 -22.23 -9.56 3.37
CA GLY A 79 -23.20 -8.84 2.57
C GLY A 79 -24.46 -9.66 2.37
N ASP A 80 -25.58 -8.99 2.56
CA ASP A 80 -26.95 -9.47 2.46
C ASP A 80 -27.10 -10.67 1.53
N ALA A 81 -27.68 -11.75 2.05
CA ALA A 81 -28.04 -12.92 1.24
C ALA A 81 -28.84 -12.50 -0.01
N HIS A 82 -29.59 -11.39 0.09
CA HIS A 82 -30.31 -10.75 -1.01
C HIS A 82 -29.38 -10.08 -2.07
N ALA A 83 -28.16 -9.70 -1.73
CA ALA A 83 -27.21 -9.15 -2.70
C ALA A 83 -26.70 -10.20 -3.70
N ARG A 84 -26.80 -11.50 -3.36
CA ARG A 84 -26.47 -12.61 -4.27
C ARG A 84 -27.57 -12.87 -5.28
N GLU A 85 -28.83 -12.55 -4.96
CA GLU A 85 -29.96 -12.72 -5.86
C GLU A 85 -30.05 -11.60 -6.92
N ASP A 86 -29.52 -10.41 -6.63
CA ASP A 86 -29.57 -9.24 -7.52
C ASP A 86 -28.39 -9.11 -8.50
N GLY A 87 -27.58 -10.14 -8.71
CA GLY A 87 -26.47 -10.12 -9.68
C GLY A 87 -25.31 -9.18 -9.28
N ARG A 88 -25.21 -8.79 -8.01
CA ARG A 88 -24.15 -7.89 -7.48
C ARG A 88 -22.79 -8.57 -7.29
N ASP A 89 -22.60 -9.75 -7.84
CA ASP A 89 -21.29 -10.45 -7.85
C ASP A 89 -20.26 -9.78 -8.78
N ASP A 90 -20.69 -8.79 -9.56
CA ASP A 90 -19.86 -7.97 -10.44
C ASP A 90 -18.97 -6.95 -9.71
N GLN A 91 -19.15 -6.77 -8.40
CA GLN A 91 -18.36 -5.85 -7.57
C GLN A 91 -17.00 -6.43 -7.13
N ARG A 92 -16.77 -7.72 -7.31
CA ARG A 92 -15.48 -8.34 -7.00
C ARG A 92 -14.41 -7.86 -7.95
N ALA A 93 -13.31 -7.35 -7.39
CA ALA A 93 -12.18 -6.88 -8.16
C ALA A 93 -10.90 -6.89 -7.29
N PRO A 94 -9.79 -7.42 -7.77
CA PRO A 94 -8.56 -7.57 -7.00
C PRO A 94 -7.77 -6.26 -6.93
N VAL A 95 -8.42 -5.14 -6.59
CA VAL A 95 -7.80 -3.80 -6.64
C VAL A 95 -6.67 -3.67 -5.64
N PHE A 96 -6.88 -4.15 -4.41
CA PHE A 96 -5.84 -4.13 -3.39
C PHE A 96 -4.66 -5.05 -3.76
N LEU A 97 -4.93 -6.23 -4.30
CA LEU A 97 -3.90 -7.13 -4.79
C LEU A 97 -3.08 -6.52 -5.94
N GLN A 98 -3.73 -5.80 -6.86
CA GLN A 98 -3.04 -5.06 -7.92
C GLN A 98 -2.10 -3.99 -7.35
N PHE A 99 -2.50 -3.32 -6.28
CA PHE A 99 -1.63 -2.37 -5.57
C PHE A 99 -0.43 -3.08 -4.93
N VAL A 100 -0.65 -4.20 -4.23
CA VAL A 100 0.41 -4.95 -3.56
C VAL A 100 1.40 -5.51 -4.60
N ASP A 101 0.94 -6.03 -5.74
CA ASP A 101 1.80 -6.45 -6.84
C ASP A 101 2.60 -5.28 -7.43
N ALA A 102 1.97 -4.13 -7.66
CA ALA A 102 2.67 -2.94 -8.12
C ALA A 102 3.76 -2.49 -7.13
N LEU A 103 3.49 -2.56 -5.83
CA LEU A 103 4.46 -2.27 -4.79
C LEU A 103 5.61 -3.29 -4.77
N TRP A 104 5.31 -4.57 -4.98
CA TRP A 104 6.35 -5.59 -5.13
C TRP A 104 7.26 -5.30 -6.33
N GLN A 105 6.70 -4.90 -7.48
CA GLN A 105 7.51 -4.48 -8.65
C GLN A 105 8.45 -3.33 -8.32
N VAL A 106 7.98 -2.36 -7.52
CA VAL A 106 8.80 -1.23 -7.06
C VAL A 106 9.88 -1.69 -6.07
N SER A 107 9.53 -2.51 -5.09
CA SER A 107 10.48 -3.00 -4.08
C SER A 107 11.61 -3.82 -4.70
N ARG A 108 11.33 -4.56 -5.75
CA ARG A 108 12.31 -5.32 -6.52
C ARG A 108 13.31 -4.41 -7.25
N GLN A 109 12.89 -3.24 -7.72
CA GLN A 109 13.77 -2.24 -8.33
C GLN A 109 14.64 -1.52 -7.29
N HIS A 110 14.22 -1.49 -6.03
CA HIS A 110 14.87 -0.78 -4.93
C HIS A 110 15.05 -1.69 -3.71
N PRO A 111 15.92 -2.71 -3.76
CA PRO A 111 16.00 -3.79 -2.78
C PRO A 111 16.42 -3.36 -1.38
N THR A 112 16.97 -2.16 -1.23
CA THR A 112 17.41 -1.61 0.07
C THR A 112 16.52 -0.47 0.58
N ALA A 113 15.51 -0.05 -0.19
CA ALA A 113 14.73 1.16 0.12
C ALA A 113 13.53 0.91 1.05
N PHE A 114 13.09 -0.33 1.20
CA PHE A 114 11.92 -0.71 1.97
C PHE A 114 12.31 -1.55 3.17
N GLU A 115 11.81 -1.19 4.36
CA GLU A 115 12.03 -1.96 5.60
C GLU A 115 11.25 -3.27 5.61
N PHE A 116 10.11 -3.33 4.93
CA PHE A 116 9.33 -4.55 4.78
C PHE A 116 9.83 -5.42 3.62
N ASN A 117 9.70 -6.73 3.79
CA ASN A 117 10.14 -7.72 2.81
C ASN A 117 8.96 -8.36 2.04
N ASP A 118 9.26 -9.29 1.13
CA ASP A 118 8.28 -10.04 0.33
C ASP A 118 7.27 -10.81 1.18
N ARG A 119 7.67 -11.29 2.37
CA ARG A 119 6.77 -11.98 3.28
C ARG A 119 5.70 -11.04 3.85
N ALA A 120 6.04 -9.78 4.12
CA ALA A 120 5.06 -8.78 4.54
C ALA A 120 4.04 -8.51 3.44
N LEU A 121 4.49 -8.37 2.18
CA LEU A 121 3.60 -8.16 1.05
C LEU A 121 2.69 -9.37 0.79
N SER A 122 3.24 -10.59 0.87
CA SER A 122 2.46 -11.82 0.76
C SER A 122 1.42 -11.97 1.87
N ALA A 123 1.81 -11.63 3.12
CA ALA A 123 0.87 -11.65 4.24
C ALA A 123 -0.28 -10.62 4.05
N LEU A 124 0.02 -9.43 3.52
CA LEU A 124 -1.02 -8.45 3.18
C LEU A 124 -1.99 -9.00 2.14
N ALA A 125 -1.47 -9.56 1.05
CA ALA A 125 -2.29 -10.15 -0.01
C ALA A 125 -3.16 -11.29 0.54
N ASP A 126 -2.60 -12.22 1.32
CA ASP A 126 -3.32 -13.34 1.92
C ASP A 126 -4.41 -12.88 2.89
N HIS A 127 -4.04 -12.01 3.81
CA HIS A 127 -4.93 -11.64 4.89
C HIS A 127 -5.99 -10.62 4.49
N SER A 128 -5.84 -9.98 3.33
CA SER A 128 -6.94 -9.21 2.75
C SER A 128 -8.13 -10.09 2.36
N TYR A 129 -7.91 -11.40 2.09
CA TYR A 129 -8.95 -12.37 1.72
C TYR A 129 -9.29 -13.37 2.84
N SER A 130 -8.41 -13.57 3.82
CA SER A 130 -8.53 -14.67 4.79
C SER A 130 -9.66 -14.48 5.81
N GLY A 131 -10.07 -13.23 6.09
CA GLY A 131 -10.96 -12.92 7.20
C GLY A 131 -10.38 -13.18 8.60
N ALA A 132 -9.08 -13.53 8.69
CA ALA A 132 -8.43 -13.85 9.96
C ALA A 132 -8.18 -12.63 10.85
N TYR A 133 -8.09 -11.45 10.26
CA TYR A 133 -7.85 -10.17 10.94
C TYR A 133 -8.98 -9.20 10.64
N GLY A 134 -9.44 -8.49 11.66
CA GLY A 134 -10.46 -7.44 11.50
C GLY A 134 -10.03 -6.24 10.67
N THR A 135 -8.73 -6.11 10.41
CA THR A 135 -8.14 -5.01 9.63
C THR A 135 -8.79 -4.80 8.27
N PHE A 136 -9.07 -5.90 7.55
CA PHE A 136 -9.66 -5.87 6.21
C PHE A 136 -11.11 -6.36 6.16
N ALA A 137 -11.74 -6.48 7.34
CA ALA A 137 -13.15 -6.85 7.41
C ALA A 137 -14.03 -5.70 6.94
N MET A 138 -15.17 -6.02 6.36
CA MET A 138 -16.21 -5.06 5.96
C MET A 138 -15.76 -4.00 4.94
N ASP A 139 -16.64 -3.04 4.66
CA ASP A 139 -16.42 -2.02 3.64
C ASP A 139 -15.99 -0.66 4.20
N CYS A 140 -16.14 -0.46 5.51
CA CYS A 140 -15.70 0.79 6.18
C CYS A 140 -15.46 0.58 7.68
N GLU A 141 -14.86 1.58 8.32
CA GLU A 141 -14.55 1.53 9.75
C GLU A 141 -15.80 1.45 10.62
N ALA A 142 -16.86 2.18 10.27
CA ALA A 142 -18.12 2.13 11.00
C ALA A 142 -18.70 0.72 11.04
N GLU A 143 -18.66 -0.02 9.94
CA GLU A 143 -19.12 -1.40 9.87
C GLU A 143 -18.19 -2.34 10.67
N ARG A 144 -16.87 -2.14 10.65
CA ARG A 144 -15.92 -2.90 11.47
C ARG A 144 -16.17 -2.72 12.96
N VAL A 145 -16.44 -1.48 13.38
CA VAL A 145 -16.79 -1.18 14.78
C VAL A 145 -18.12 -1.82 15.16
N ALA A 146 -19.17 -1.61 14.36
CA ALA A 146 -20.51 -2.15 14.61
C ALA A 146 -20.53 -3.68 14.62
N GLY A 147 -19.75 -4.33 13.78
CA GLY A 147 -19.59 -5.79 13.73
C GLY A 147 -18.67 -6.36 14.82
N GLY A 148 -18.09 -5.52 15.68
CA GLY A 148 -17.21 -5.95 16.77
C GLY A 148 -15.81 -6.38 16.31
N TYR A 149 -15.44 -6.23 15.05
CA TYR A 149 -14.15 -6.69 14.54
C TYR A 149 -12.95 -5.97 15.18
N VAL A 150 -13.12 -4.71 15.56
CA VAL A 150 -12.06 -3.93 16.24
C VAL A 150 -11.77 -4.45 17.64
N SER A 151 -12.78 -4.95 18.35
CA SER A 151 -12.64 -5.42 19.74
C SER A 151 -12.43 -6.92 19.88
N SER A 152 -12.87 -7.73 18.91
CA SER A 152 -12.85 -9.19 18.98
C SER A 152 -11.78 -9.87 18.14
N SER A 153 -11.08 -9.11 17.27
CA SER A 153 -10.03 -9.66 16.42
C SER A 153 -8.72 -8.90 16.57
N GLN A 154 -7.60 -9.59 16.33
CA GLN A 154 -6.30 -8.97 16.26
C GLN A 154 -6.16 -8.14 14.99
N SER A 155 -5.46 -7.01 15.06
CA SER A 155 -5.05 -6.26 13.87
C SER A 155 -3.84 -6.91 13.20
N LEU A 156 -3.79 -6.91 11.87
CA LEU A 156 -2.59 -7.33 11.14
C LEU A 156 -1.39 -6.40 11.43
N TRP A 157 -1.66 -5.14 11.76
CA TRP A 157 -0.62 -4.18 12.14
C TRP A 157 0.09 -4.62 13.43
N ASP A 158 -0.65 -5.18 14.40
CA ASP A 158 -0.05 -5.71 15.62
C ASP A 158 0.87 -6.89 15.33
N VAL A 159 0.54 -7.74 14.37
CA VAL A 159 1.41 -8.84 13.93
C VAL A 159 2.70 -8.31 13.30
N PHE A 160 2.62 -7.29 12.45
CA PHE A 160 3.79 -6.71 11.80
C PHE A 160 4.70 -5.95 12.76
N LEU A 161 4.13 -5.31 13.76
CA LEU A 161 4.86 -4.42 14.67
C LEU A 161 5.26 -5.08 15.99
N SER A 162 4.70 -6.25 16.31
CA SER A 162 5.02 -6.98 17.55
C SER A 162 6.51 -7.38 17.57
N PRO A 163 7.22 -7.16 18.69
CA PRO A 163 8.61 -7.61 18.84
C PRO A 163 8.81 -9.12 18.57
N ALA A 164 7.78 -9.93 18.83
CA ALA A 164 7.84 -11.38 18.64
C ALA A 164 7.83 -11.83 17.18
N THR A 165 7.18 -11.05 16.30
CA THR A 165 6.92 -11.46 14.90
C THR A 165 7.56 -10.54 13.88
N ARG A 166 7.84 -9.28 14.23
CA ARG A 166 8.36 -8.24 13.33
C ARG A 166 9.58 -8.69 12.52
N ALA A 167 10.51 -9.40 13.14
CA ALA A 167 11.75 -9.84 12.48
C ALA A 167 11.50 -10.67 11.21
N ALA A 168 10.35 -11.36 11.13
CA ALA A 168 9.98 -12.15 9.95
C ALA A 168 9.55 -11.27 8.75
N TYR A 169 9.16 -10.03 9.00
CA TYR A 169 8.62 -9.09 8.01
C TYR A 169 9.59 -7.97 7.62
N VAL A 170 10.73 -7.89 8.30
CA VAL A 170 11.77 -6.88 8.04
C VAL A 170 12.71 -7.37 6.95
N ASN A 171 13.07 -6.46 6.06
CA ASN A 171 14.07 -6.66 5.03
C ASN A 171 15.48 -6.49 5.65
N PRO A 172 16.31 -7.53 5.66
CA PRO A 172 17.65 -7.44 6.25
C PRO A 172 18.60 -6.50 5.48
N ASN A 173 18.26 -6.17 4.23
CA ASN A 173 19.04 -5.27 3.39
C ASN A 173 18.57 -3.82 3.46
N TYR A 174 17.59 -3.51 4.30
CA TYR A 174 17.07 -2.15 4.41
C TYR A 174 18.13 -1.18 4.91
N VAL A 175 18.35 -0.12 4.15
CA VAL A 175 19.20 1.01 4.55
C VAL A 175 18.28 2.15 4.95
N GLY A 176 18.16 2.37 6.24
CA GLY A 176 17.38 3.47 6.79
C GLY A 176 17.88 4.83 6.31
N THR A 177 16.99 5.77 6.09
CA THR A 177 17.31 7.13 5.61
C THR A 177 18.13 7.94 6.62
N GLY A 178 18.29 7.47 7.86
CA GLY A 178 19.10 8.12 8.88
C GLY A 178 20.61 8.10 8.64
N GLU A 179 21.11 7.22 7.78
CA GLU A 179 22.55 7.16 7.47
C GLU A 179 22.96 8.09 6.32
N LEU A 180 22.01 8.61 5.56
CA LEU A 180 22.28 9.55 4.45
C LEU A 180 22.34 11.03 4.86
N GLY A 181 22.18 11.35 6.15
CA GLY A 181 22.05 12.73 6.59
C GLY A 181 22.34 13.00 8.06
N ALA A 182 23.30 12.35 8.69
CA ALA A 182 23.81 12.74 10.01
C ALA A 182 24.67 14.00 9.89
N GLY A 183 24.07 15.16 9.65
CA GLY A 183 24.72 16.44 9.56
C GLY A 183 23.81 17.60 9.97
N GLY A 184 23.76 17.97 11.27
CA GLY A 184 23.38 19.30 11.68
C GLY A 184 21.98 19.43 12.33
N ALA A 185 21.97 19.74 13.62
CA ALA A 185 20.83 20.25 14.36
C ALA A 185 20.34 21.56 13.73
N GLY A 186 19.07 21.63 13.33
CA GLY A 186 18.46 22.86 12.83
C GLY A 186 17.43 22.67 11.71
N ALA A 187 16.71 21.55 11.67
CA ALA A 187 15.76 21.29 10.61
C ALA A 187 14.38 21.90 10.90
N GLY A 188 14.05 22.99 10.20
CA GLY A 188 12.67 23.39 9.91
C GLY A 188 11.95 22.31 9.07
N PRO A 189 10.66 22.44 8.72
CA PRO A 189 9.90 21.47 7.96
C PRO A 189 10.59 21.24 6.59
N LEU A 190 11.34 20.14 6.50
CA LEU A 190 12.09 19.78 5.31
C LEU A 190 11.12 19.33 4.23
N LEU A 191 11.05 20.10 3.14
CA LEU A 191 10.68 19.50 1.86
C LEU A 191 11.66 18.36 1.59
N PRO A 192 11.18 17.13 1.29
CA PRO A 192 12.07 16.01 1.05
C PRO A 192 13.07 16.37 -0.05
N SER A 193 14.36 16.20 0.25
CA SER A 193 15.39 16.45 -0.75
C SER A 193 15.19 15.46 -1.92
N ARG A 194 15.55 15.87 -3.14
CA ARG A 194 15.46 15.00 -4.34
C ARG A 194 16.15 13.64 -4.16
N ALA A 195 17.10 13.52 -3.24
CA ALA A 195 17.79 12.28 -2.89
C ALA A 195 16.88 11.20 -2.27
N HIS A 196 15.69 11.56 -1.81
CA HIS A 196 14.77 10.61 -1.16
C HIS A 196 13.70 10.03 -2.10
N TYR A 197 13.57 10.54 -3.32
CA TYR A 197 12.59 10.04 -4.26
C TYR A 197 13.08 8.76 -4.94
N LEU A 198 12.18 7.79 -5.09
CA LEU A 198 12.46 6.59 -5.85
C LEU A 198 12.03 6.79 -7.31
N HIS A 199 12.96 6.61 -8.22
CA HIS A 199 12.68 6.59 -9.64
C HIS A 199 12.35 5.17 -10.09
N ILE A 200 11.19 4.96 -10.71
CA ILE A 200 10.75 3.64 -11.14
C ILE A 200 10.86 3.51 -12.68
N ASN A 201 11.30 2.34 -13.11
CA ASN A 201 11.14 1.91 -14.49
C ASN A 201 9.71 1.34 -14.67
N THR A 202 9.01 1.85 -15.66
CA THR A 202 7.63 1.45 -15.99
C THR A 202 7.51 0.74 -17.32
N ASP A 203 8.63 0.30 -17.91
CA ASP A 203 8.60 -0.52 -19.11
C ASP A 203 7.90 -1.84 -18.80
N VAL A 204 6.85 -2.13 -19.55
CA VAL A 204 6.06 -3.35 -19.38
C VAL A 204 6.86 -4.62 -19.62
N ARG A 205 7.98 -4.53 -20.36
CA ARG A 205 8.90 -5.64 -20.62
C ARG A 205 9.67 -6.07 -19.36
N ASP A 206 9.81 -5.18 -18.39
CA ASP A 206 10.54 -5.43 -17.13
C ASP A 206 9.62 -5.90 -16.00
N VAL A 207 8.31 -5.97 -16.24
CA VAL A 207 7.34 -6.53 -15.29
C VAL A 207 7.59 -8.02 -15.13
N GLN A 208 7.68 -8.50 -13.90
CA GLN A 208 7.92 -9.90 -13.57
C GLN A 208 6.72 -10.49 -12.84
N VAL A 209 6.58 -11.78 -12.94
CA VAL A 209 5.65 -12.55 -12.11
C VAL A 209 6.17 -12.52 -10.68
N TRP A 210 5.31 -12.24 -9.71
CA TRP A 210 5.65 -12.31 -8.29
C TRP A 210 5.63 -13.77 -7.80
N PRO A 211 6.81 -14.44 -7.65
CA PRO A 211 6.85 -15.89 -7.47
C PRO A 211 6.25 -16.32 -6.12
N MET A 212 6.55 -15.59 -5.06
CA MET A 212 6.08 -15.93 -3.71
C MET A 212 4.56 -15.89 -3.60
N TRP A 213 3.89 -15.08 -4.42
CA TRP A 213 2.44 -15.03 -4.45
C TRP A 213 1.83 -16.00 -5.46
N VAL A 214 2.31 -15.99 -6.70
CA VAL A 214 1.68 -16.71 -7.83
C VAL A 214 2.03 -18.19 -7.84
N LEU A 215 3.28 -18.56 -7.49
CA LEU A 215 3.78 -19.91 -7.63
C LEU A 215 3.71 -20.75 -6.35
N ARG A 216 3.24 -20.20 -5.25
CA ARG A 216 3.23 -20.89 -3.94
C ARG A 216 2.34 -22.15 -3.87
N PHE A 217 1.44 -22.34 -4.83
CA PHE A 217 0.56 -23.51 -4.95
C PHE A 217 0.95 -24.44 -6.09
N GLY A 218 2.05 -24.15 -6.79
CA GLY A 218 2.54 -24.92 -7.92
C GLY A 218 3.72 -25.79 -7.53
N THR A 219 3.44 -26.98 -7.00
CA THR A 219 4.31 -28.18 -7.05
C THR A 219 3.45 -29.40 -7.10
#